data_77cbe70c123da2d44138ef23d71fba75
#
_entry.id   77cbe70c123da2d44138ef23d71fba75
#
_cell.length_a   1.000
_cell.length_b   1.000
_cell.length_c   1.000
_cell.angle_alpha   90.00
_cell.angle_beta   90.00
_cell.angle_gamma   90.00
#
_symmetry.space_group_name_H-M   'P 1'
#
loop_
_entity.id
_entity.type
_entity.pdbx_description
1 polymer ?
#
loop_
_entity_poly.entity_id
_entity_poly.type
_entity_poly.pdbx_seq_one_letter_code
_entity_poly.pdbx_strand_id
1 'polypeptide(L)'
;MTFEVEHRAAGSAARAGRFTTDHGTVETPVFMPVGTAASVKGVFHRDLAEAGARIILANTYHLYLRPGMEIIERAGGVHRFSTWEGPMLTDSGGFQVFSLAACRKLREEGCHFRSHIDGSKHLFTPESVIDTERTIGADIMMAFDECPPGDAPRDYAAKSLALTERWLARCFDRYHRTQPKYGHYQALFPIVQGCTYPDLRAHAAENVQQYGADGYAIGELAVG
;
A
#
# COMPACT_ATOMS: atom_id res chain seq x y z
N MET A 1 -0.14 -11.25 -11.27
CA MET A 1 0.95 -10.32 -11.66
C MET A 1 2.20 -11.13 -11.97
N THR A 2 3.03 -10.73 -12.92
CA THR A 2 4.29 -11.41 -13.26
C THR A 2 5.46 -10.43 -13.17
N PHE A 3 6.63 -10.93 -12.73
CA PHE A 3 7.88 -10.14 -12.69
C PHE A 3 9.00 -10.92 -13.36
N GLU A 4 9.71 -10.26 -14.28
CA GLU A 4 10.84 -10.82 -15.00
C GLU A 4 12.10 -9.97 -14.80
N VAL A 5 13.23 -10.60 -14.47
CA VAL A 5 14.54 -9.93 -14.43
C VAL A 5 15.15 -9.98 -15.81
N GLU A 6 15.38 -8.84 -16.45
CA GLU A 6 15.94 -8.73 -17.79
C GLU A 6 17.47 -8.57 -17.77
N HIS A 7 17.98 -7.80 -16.81
CA HIS A 7 19.41 -7.53 -16.69
C HIS A 7 19.87 -7.58 -15.23
N ARG A 8 21.08 -8.05 -15.01
CA ARG A 8 21.77 -8.04 -13.72
C ARG A 8 23.13 -7.36 -13.88
N ALA A 9 23.46 -6.47 -12.94
CA ALA A 9 24.77 -5.83 -12.92
C ALA A 9 25.86 -6.82 -12.49
N ALA A 10 27.03 -6.76 -13.14
CA ALA A 10 28.19 -7.48 -12.68
C ALA A 10 28.73 -6.84 -11.39
N GLY A 11 28.94 -7.63 -10.34
CA GLY A 11 29.55 -7.18 -9.09
C GLY A 11 28.62 -6.48 -8.10
N SER A 12 27.30 -6.47 -8.33
CA SER A 12 26.31 -5.96 -7.38
C SER A 12 24.98 -6.72 -7.47
N ALA A 13 24.07 -6.49 -6.51
CA ALA A 13 22.71 -7.04 -6.54
C ALA A 13 21.74 -6.21 -7.41
N ALA A 14 22.23 -5.16 -8.07
CA ALA A 14 21.39 -4.32 -8.92
C ALA A 14 20.86 -5.09 -10.13
N ARG A 15 19.58 -4.88 -10.44
CA ARG A 15 18.89 -5.51 -11.56
C ARG A 15 17.89 -4.56 -12.21
N ALA A 16 17.71 -4.70 -13.49
CA ALA A 16 16.57 -4.16 -14.21
C ALA A 16 15.61 -5.31 -14.56
N GLY A 17 14.34 -5.01 -14.59
CA GLY A 17 13.32 -6.00 -14.88
C GLY A 17 12.02 -5.35 -15.29
N ARG A 18 10.99 -6.17 -15.40
CA ARG A 18 9.67 -5.75 -15.84
C ARG A 18 8.62 -6.50 -15.03
N PHE A 19 7.59 -5.79 -14.56
CA PHE A 19 6.39 -6.42 -14.04
C PHE A 19 5.17 -6.04 -14.86
N THR A 20 4.20 -6.97 -14.92
CA THR A 20 2.99 -6.80 -15.71
C THR A 20 1.77 -6.96 -14.83
N THR A 21 0.85 -6.00 -14.94
CA THR A 21 -0.51 -6.03 -14.37
C THR A 21 -1.53 -6.06 -15.51
N ASP A 22 -2.81 -6.13 -15.17
CA ASP A 22 -3.88 -6.06 -16.19
C ASP A 22 -4.02 -4.65 -16.80
N HIS A 23 -3.46 -3.61 -16.17
CA HIS A 23 -3.43 -2.23 -16.70
C HIS A 23 -2.11 -1.87 -17.38
N GLY A 24 -1.19 -2.80 -17.57
CA GLY A 24 0.02 -2.59 -18.36
C GLY A 24 1.30 -3.10 -17.73
N THR A 25 2.40 -2.82 -18.44
CA THR A 25 3.74 -3.27 -18.08
C THR A 25 4.59 -2.11 -17.60
N VAL A 26 5.38 -2.34 -16.55
CA VAL A 26 6.27 -1.36 -15.93
C VAL A 26 7.70 -1.89 -15.94
N GLU A 27 8.59 -1.16 -16.55
CA GLU A 27 10.04 -1.41 -16.48
C GLU A 27 10.59 -0.92 -15.14
N THR A 28 11.53 -1.65 -14.57
CA THR A 28 12.14 -1.35 -13.27
C THR A 28 13.65 -1.24 -13.36
N PRO A 29 14.29 -0.35 -12.58
CA PRO A 29 13.70 0.47 -11.52
C PRO A 29 12.84 1.61 -12.06
N VAL A 30 11.81 2.01 -11.31
CA VAL A 30 10.88 3.08 -11.69
C VAL A 30 10.50 3.92 -10.47
N PHE A 31 10.30 5.21 -10.67
CA PHE A 31 9.69 6.09 -9.67
C PHE A 31 8.17 6.09 -9.80
N MET A 32 7.46 6.02 -8.69
CA MET A 32 6.00 6.13 -8.63
C MET A 32 5.60 7.53 -8.15
N PRO A 33 5.10 8.42 -9.06
CA PRO A 33 4.53 9.69 -8.63
C PRO A 33 3.36 9.49 -7.67
N VAL A 34 3.33 10.29 -6.60
CA VAL A 34 2.27 10.21 -5.59
C VAL A 34 1.06 11.02 -6.06
N GLY A 35 -0.02 10.31 -6.32
CA GLY A 35 -1.33 10.85 -6.62
C GLY A 35 -2.30 10.59 -5.47
N THR A 36 -2.20 11.35 -4.38
CA THR A 36 -2.89 11.14 -3.10
C THR A 36 -4.37 10.75 -3.23
N ALA A 37 -5.12 11.44 -4.07
CA ALA A 37 -6.53 11.15 -4.36
C ALA A 37 -6.69 10.55 -5.77
N ALA A 38 -5.81 9.63 -6.16
CA ALA A 38 -5.68 9.04 -7.49
C ALA A 38 -5.36 10.08 -8.59
N SER A 39 -4.79 11.22 -8.21
CA SER A 39 -4.40 12.30 -9.11
C SER A 39 -3.20 13.04 -8.53
N VAL A 40 -2.15 13.23 -9.32
CA VAL A 40 -0.98 14.02 -8.93
C VAL A 40 -1.36 15.50 -8.96
N LYS A 41 -1.19 16.18 -7.82
CA LYS A 41 -1.65 17.55 -7.64
C LYS A 41 -1.02 18.51 -8.66
N GLY A 42 -1.87 19.17 -9.46
CA GLY A 42 -1.43 20.17 -10.42
C GLY A 42 -0.84 19.61 -11.72
N VAL A 43 -0.91 18.29 -11.95
CA VAL A 43 -0.39 17.63 -13.16
C VAL A 43 -1.50 16.77 -13.76
N PHE A 44 -1.78 16.93 -15.05
CA PHE A 44 -2.71 16.05 -15.75
C PHE A 44 -2.10 14.66 -15.99
N HIS A 45 -2.91 13.63 -16.05
CA HIS A 45 -2.46 12.26 -16.32
C HIS A 45 -1.74 12.12 -17.67
N ARG A 46 -2.17 12.86 -18.71
CA ARG A 46 -1.47 12.88 -20.00
C ARG A 46 -0.04 13.41 -19.85
N ASP A 47 0.16 14.44 -19.04
CA ASP A 47 1.48 15.07 -18.85
C ASP A 47 2.39 14.11 -18.04
N LEU A 48 1.83 13.35 -17.09
CA LEU A 48 2.53 12.28 -16.39
C LEU A 48 2.97 11.17 -17.35
N ALA A 49 2.07 10.73 -18.24
CA ALA A 49 2.37 9.70 -19.23
C ALA A 49 3.44 10.16 -20.22
N GLU A 50 3.37 11.41 -20.69
CA GLU A 50 4.37 12.06 -21.55
C GLU A 50 5.72 12.18 -20.85
N ALA A 51 5.74 12.49 -19.55
CA ALA A 51 6.96 12.53 -18.73
C ALA A 51 7.54 11.13 -18.43
N GLY A 52 6.87 10.06 -18.87
CA GLY A 52 7.34 8.68 -18.72
C GLY A 52 6.88 7.98 -17.46
N ALA A 53 5.96 8.54 -16.67
CA ALA A 53 5.36 7.81 -15.56
C ALA A 53 4.58 6.59 -16.11
N ARG A 54 4.84 5.41 -15.51
CA ARG A 54 4.19 4.15 -15.91
C ARG A 54 3.31 3.56 -14.84
N ILE A 55 3.46 4.03 -13.60
CA ILE A 55 2.68 3.63 -12.43
C ILE A 55 2.55 4.84 -11.52
N ILE A 56 1.42 4.99 -10.85
CA ILE A 56 1.19 6.01 -9.81
C ILE A 56 0.80 5.35 -8.49
N LEU A 57 1.04 6.07 -7.38
CA LEU A 57 0.65 5.67 -6.05
C LEU A 57 -0.53 6.53 -5.58
N ALA A 58 -1.60 5.93 -5.08
CA ALA A 58 -2.69 6.62 -4.41
C ALA A 58 -2.80 6.20 -2.93
N ASN A 59 -3.46 7.03 -2.12
CA ASN A 59 -3.54 6.77 -0.69
C ASN A 59 -4.95 6.33 -0.28
N THR A 60 -5.06 5.12 0.24
CA THR A 60 -6.32 4.51 0.69
C THR A 60 -7.05 5.36 1.71
N TYR A 61 -6.36 5.90 2.72
CA TYR A 61 -6.95 6.79 3.72
C TYR A 61 -7.66 8.01 3.10
N HIS A 62 -7.01 8.66 2.13
CA HIS A 62 -7.59 9.84 1.49
C HIS A 62 -8.79 9.49 0.62
N LEU A 63 -8.70 8.44 -0.20
CA LEU A 63 -9.80 7.96 -1.03
C LEU A 63 -10.99 7.49 -0.18
N TYR A 64 -10.72 6.82 0.96
CA TYR A 64 -11.74 6.38 1.90
C TYR A 64 -12.53 7.55 2.49
N LEU A 65 -11.85 8.63 2.91
CA LEU A 65 -12.51 9.80 3.48
C LEU A 65 -13.16 10.67 2.41
N ARG A 66 -12.52 10.83 1.26
CA ARG A 66 -13.00 11.68 0.16
C ARG A 66 -12.39 11.23 -1.17
N PRO A 67 -13.20 10.79 -2.16
CA PRO A 67 -14.66 10.99 -2.26
C PRO A 67 -15.49 10.01 -1.43
N GLY A 68 -14.90 8.96 -0.85
CA GLY A 68 -15.58 7.87 -0.14
C GLY A 68 -15.84 6.67 -1.04
N MET A 69 -16.02 5.52 -0.41
CA MET A 69 -16.07 4.23 -1.12
C MET A 69 -17.29 4.09 -2.01
N GLU A 70 -18.44 4.65 -1.63
CA GLU A 70 -19.64 4.63 -2.45
C GLU A 70 -19.42 5.31 -3.82
N ILE A 71 -18.74 6.44 -3.86
CA ILE A 71 -18.45 7.17 -5.10
C ILE A 71 -17.47 6.40 -5.98
N ILE A 72 -16.40 5.84 -5.38
CA ILE A 72 -15.41 5.03 -6.09
C ILE A 72 -16.08 3.78 -6.70
N GLU A 73 -16.92 3.09 -5.94
CA GLU A 73 -17.63 1.89 -6.41
C GLU A 73 -18.59 2.21 -7.55
N ARG A 74 -19.37 3.29 -7.43
CA ARG A 74 -20.28 3.76 -8.50
C ARG A 74 -19.56 4.19 -9.76
N ALA A 75 -18.34 4.71 -9.63
CA ALA A 75 -17.49 5.03 -10.78
C ALA A 75 -16.93 3.77 -11.49
N GLY A 76 -16.96 2.61 -10.83
CA GLY A 76 -16.37 1.35 -11.35
C GLY A 76 -14.89 1.21 -11.02
N GLY A 77 -14.48 1.67 -9.82
CA GLY A 77 -13.12 1.60 -9.31
C GLY A 77 -12.27 2.83 -9.59
N VAL A 78 -11.07 2.86 -8.99
CA VAL A 78 -10.19 4.03 -8.99
C VAL A 78 -9.67 4.39 -10.38
N HIS A 79 -9.42 3.42 -11.25
CA HIS A 79 -8.98 3.68 -12.62
C HIS A 79 -10.02 4.48 -13.42
N ARG A 80 -11.29 4.07 -13.35
CA ARG A 80 -12.38 4.81 -14.00
C ARG A 80 -12.67 6.14 -13.32
N PHE A 81 -12.58 6.20 -11.98
CA PHE A 81 -12.76 7.42 -11.22
C PHE A 81 -11.72 8.49 -11.59
N SER A 82 -10.45 8.10 -11.69
CA SER A 82 -9.34 9.02 -11.97
C SER A 82 -9.03 9.20 -13.45
N THR A 83 -9.53 8.29 -14.32
CA THR A 83 -9.14 8.19 -15.74
C THR A 83 -7.65 7.88 -15.96
N TRP A 84 -6.99 7.28 -14.97
CA TRP A 84 -5.63 6.76 -15.15
C TRP A 84 -5.70 5.34 -15.72
N GLU A 85 -5.10 5.14 -16.90
CA GLU A 85 -5.16 3.87 -17.62
C GLU A 85 -4.01 2.90 -17.28
N GLY A 86 -2.93 3.42 -16.68
CA GLY A 86 -1.77 2.63 -16.28
C GLY A 86 -1.94 1.93 -14.92
N PRO A 87 -0.97 1.11 -14.53
CA PRO A 87 -0.91 0.48 -13.21
C PRO A 87 -1.00 1.48 -12.07
N MET A 88 -1.64 1.06 -10.96
CA MET A 88 -1.77 1.85 -9.74
C MET A 88 -1.48 1.00 -8.52
N LEU A 89 -0.75 1.58 -7.56
CA LEU A 89 -0.56 1.04 -6.23
C LEU A 89 -1.34 1.88 -5.23
N THR A 90 -2.01 1.24 -4.27
CA THR A 90 -2.56 1.91 -3.08
C THR A 90 -1.83 1.48 -1.83
N ASP A 91 -1.47 2.46 -0.98
CA ASP A 91 -1.01 2.15 0.37
C ASP A 91 -2.17 1.62 1.23
N SER A 92 -1.86 1.09 2.42
CA SER A 92 -2.86 0.59 3.36
C SER A 92 -3.67 1.67 4.08
N GLY A 93 -3.23 2.93 4.01
CA GLY A 93 -3.72 4.03 4.84
C GLY A 93 -3.13 4.07 6.25
N GLY A 94 -2.33 3.10 6.65
CA GLY A 94 -1.71 3.01 7.98
C GLY A 94 -0.87 4.24 8.32
N PHE A 95 0.02 4.65 7.42
CA PHE A 95 0.86 5.83 7.63
C PHE A 95 0.06 7.14 7.81
N GLN A 96 -1.00 7.36 7.01
CA GLN A 96 -1.82 8.58 7.12
C GLN A 96 -2.65 8.59 8.40
N VAL A 97 -3.18 7.45 8.82
CA VAL A 97 -3.80 7.31 10.14
C VAL A 97 -2.79 7.64 11.23
N PHE A 98 -1.51 7.27 11.03
CA PHE A 98 -0.44 7.61 11.95
C PHE A 98 -0.12 9.10 11.96
N SER A 99 0.09 9.71 10.81
CA SER A 99 0.65 11.08 10.68
C SER A 99 -0.41 12.18 10.76
N LEU A 100 -1.64 11.93 10.29
CA LEU A 100 -2.68 12.96 10.12
C LEU A 100 -3.80 12.87 11.15
N ALA A 101 -4.01 11.72 11.79
CA ALA A 101 -5.10 11.58 12.74
C ALA A 101 -4.72 12.17 14.10
N ALA A 102 -5.36 13.28 14.47
CA ALA A 102 -5.13 13.99 15.74
C ALA A 102 -5.37 13.12 17.00
N CYS A 103 -6.20 12.07 16.88
CA CYS A 103 -6.48 11.11 17.94
C CYS A 103 -6.60 9.71 17.33
N ARG A 104 -5.62 8.85 17.59
CA ARG A 104 -5.66 7.44 17.23
C ARG A 104 -5.53 6.56 18.46
N LYS A 105 -6.14 5.39 18.39
CA LYS A 105 -5.95 4.33 19.39
C LYS A 105 -5.68 3.03 18.65
N LEU A 106 -4.46 2.55 18.78
CA LEU A 106 -4.07 1.22 18.30
C LEU A 106 -4.56 0.16 19.27
N ARG A 107 -5.14 -0.90 18.73
CA ARG A 107 -5.57 -2.09 19.44
C ARG A 107 -5.31 -3.31 18.59
N GLU A 108 -5.44 -4.49 19.18
CA GLU A 108 -5.32 -5.75 18.45
C GLU A 108 -6.33 -5.85 17.29
N GLU A 109 -7.52 -5.32 17.47
CA GLU A 109 -8.57 -5.32 16.45
C GLU A 109 -8.25 -4.44 15.23
N GLY A 110 -7.50 -3.32 15.44
CA GLY A 110 -7.22 -2.34 14.41
C GLY A 110 -6.91 -0.96 14.99
N CYS A 111 -7.07 0.08 14.18
CA CYS A 111 -6.81 1.46 14.54
C CYS A 111 -8.07 2.31 14.52
N HIS A 112 -8.47 2.82 15.69
CA HIS A 112 -9.51 3.85 15.80
C HIS A 112 -8.88 5.22 15.56
N PHE A 113 -9.51 6.03 14.72
CA PHE A 113 -9.02 7.38 14.42
C PHE A 113 -10.16 8.36 14.17
N ARG A 114 -9.81 9.65 14.16
CA ARG A 114 -10.70 10.71 13.73
C ARG A 114 -10.26 11.27 12.39
N SER A 115 -11.21 11.46 11.50
CA SER A 115 -11.00 12.14 10.22
C SER A 115 -10.45 13.55 10.45
N HIS A 116 -9.38 13.89 9.74
CA HIS A 116 -8.82 15.26 9.74
C HIS A 116 -9.70 16.26 8.99
N ILE A 117 -10.71 15.78 8.22
CA ILE A 117 -11.59 16.62 7.42
C ILE A 117 -12.75 17.17 8.26
N ASP A 118 -13.41 16.29 9.03
CA ASP A 118 -14.67 16.58 9.74
C ASP A 118 -14.73 16.08 11.18
N GLY A 119 -13.66 15.42 11.65
CA GLY A 119 -13.59 14.87 13.01
C GLY A 119 -14.42 13.61 13.24
N SER A 120 -15.07 13.04 12.23
CA SER A 120 -15.82 11.79 12.32
C SER A 120 -14.94 10.64 12.81
N LYS A 121 -15.56 9.67 13.51
CA LYS A 121 -14.83 8.52 14.08
C LYS A 121 -14.86 7.36 13.10
N HIS A 122 -13.72 6.74 12.90
CA HIS A 122 -13.51 5.60 12.02
C HIS A 122 -12.72 4.51 12.72
N LEU A 123 -12.86 3.29 12.20
CA LEU A 123 -12.06 2.13 12.59
C LEU A 123 -11.54 1.45 11.32
N PHE A 124 -10.22 1.36 11.21
CA PHE A 124 -9.56 0.47 10.26
C PHE A 124 -9.15 -0.81 10.97
N THR A 125 -9.65 -1.93 10.48
CA THR A 125 -9.15 -3.26 10.82
C THR A 125 -8.45 -3.86 9.59
N PRO A 126 -7.57 -4.85 9.73
CA PRO A 126 -6.99 -5.53 8.58
C PRO A 126 -8.03 -5.96 7.53
N GLU A 127 -9.16 -6.49 7.99
CA GLU A 127 -10.24 -6.93 7.10
C GLU A 127 -10.91 -5.75 6.38
N SER A 128 -11.24 -4.68 7.12
CA SER A 128 -11.91 -3.51 6.53
C SER A 128 -11.02 -2.75 5.55
N VAL A 129 -9.70 -2.76 5.76
CA VAL A 129 -8.75 -2.17 4.82
C VAL A 129 -8.71 -2.99 3.53
N ILE A 130 -8.64 -4.32 3.59
CA ILE A 130 -8.71 -5.17 2.39
C ILE A 130 -10.03 -4.94 1.64
N ASP A 131 -11.18 -4.86 2.33
CA ASP A 131 -12.46 -4.57 1.70
C ASP A 131 -12.49 -3.18 1.02
N THR A 132 -11.87 -2.21 1.67
CA THR A 132 -11.71 -0.85 1.12
C THR A 132 -10.86 -0.87 -0.14
N GLU A 133 -9.71 -1.54 -0.12
CA GLU A 133 -8.82 -1.65 -1.28
C GLU A 133 -9.42 -2.48 -2.42
N ARG A 134 -10.23 -3.52 -2.11
CA ARG A 134 -11.06 -4.22 -3.11
C ARG A 134 -12.05 -3.27 -3.78
N THR A 135 -12.61 -2.32 -3.01
CA THR A 135 -13.52 -1.30 -3.54
C THR A 135 -12.79 -0.21 -4.32
N ILE A 136 -11.59 0.16 -3.91
CA ILE A 136 -10.73 1.07 -4.68
C ILE A 136 -10.35 0.43 -6.02
N GLY A 137 -9.88 -0.81 -6.03
CA GLY A 137 -9.58 -1.54 -7.26
C GLY A 137 -8.24 -1.14 -7.90
N ALA A 138 -7.19 -0.86 -7.12
CA ALA A 138 -5.84 -0.69 -7.64
C ALA A 138 -5.21 -2.05 -8.00
N ASP A 139 -4.16 -2.07 -8.82
CA ASP A 139 -3.45 -3.30 -9.21
C ASP A 139 -2.65 -3.90 -8.04
N ILE A 140 -2.07 -3.03 -7.22
CA ILE A 140 -1.27 -3.41 -6.06
C ILE A 140 -1.89 -2.77 -4.82
N MET A 141 -2.21 -3.61 -3.85
CA MET A 141 -2.72 -3.25 -2.53
C MET A 141 -1.64 -3.50 -1.49
N MET A 142 -1.47 -2.58 -0.53
CA MET A 142 -0.54 -2.78 0.57
C MET A 142 -1.26 -3.35 1.79
N ALA A 143 -0.67 -4.35 2.44
CA ALA A 143 -1.24 -4.90 3.67
C ALA A 143 -1.28 -3.84 4.79
N PHE A 144 -2.33 -3.87 5.62
CA PHE A 144 -2.49 -2.93 6.73
C PHE A 144 -1.41 -3.17 7.79
N ASP A 145 -0.74 -2.10 8.18
CA ASP A 145 0.41 -2.12 9.07
C ASP A 145 0.37 -1.01 10.11
N GLU A 146 1.12 -1.16 11.18
CA GLU A 146 1.53 -0.05 12.03
C GLU A 146 2.89 0.47 11.54
N CYS A 147 2.95 1.77 11.21
CA CYS A 147 4.18 2.45 10.82
C CYS A 147 4.64 3.37 11.98
N PRO A 148 5.49 2.91 12.91
CA PRO A 148 6.05 3.75 13.96
C PRO A 148 7.09 4.73 13.40
N PRO A 149 7.50 5.77 14.18
CA PRO A 149 8.67 6.57 13.82
C PRO A 149 9.91 5.72 13.65
N GLY A 150 10.77 6.07 12.68
CA GLY A 150 12.00 5.31 12.39
C GLY A 150 12.99 5.24 13.55
N ASP A 151 12.94 6.22 14.47
CA ASP A 151 13.74 6.34 15.70
C ASP A 151 13.03 5.78 16.95
N ALA A 152 11.91 5.08 16.79
CA ALA A 152 11.16 4.51 17.91
C ALA A 152 12.05 3.60 18.77
N PRO A 153 11.88 3.61 20.12
CA PRO A 153 12.62 2.70 21.00
C PRO A 153 12.44 1.23 20.58
N ARG A 154 13.50 0.43 20.69
CA ARG A 154 13.54 -0.96 20.22
C ARG A 154 12.36 -1.81 20.76
N ASP A 155 12.01 -1.64 22.03
CA ASP A 155 10.89 -2.40 22.63
C ASP A 155 9.55 -2.02 22.02
N TYR A 156 9.37 -0.76 21.64
CA TYR A 156 8.17 -0.34 20.91
C TYR A 156 8.21 -0.88 19.46
N ALA A 157 9.33 -0.76 18.76
CA ALA A 157 9.50 -1.29 17.43
C ALA A 157 9.20 -2.80 17.36
N ALA A 158 9.68 -3.59 18.34
CA ALA A 158 9.41 -5.02 18.41
C ALA A 158 7.91 -5.32 18.65
N LYS A 159 7.24 -4.54 19.51
CA LYS A 159 5.79 -4.69 19.76
C LYS A 159 4.96 -4.31 18.54
N SER A 160 5.33 -3.23 17.86
CA SER A 160 4.72 -2.76 16.62
C SER A 160 4.86 -3.80 15.51
N LEU A 161 6.07 -4.34 15.31
CA LEU A 161 6.30 -5.40 14.35
C LEU A 161 5.42 -6.63 14.64
N ALA A 162 5.38 -7.09 15.89
CA ALA A 162 4.57 -8.24 16.27
C ALA A 162 3.06 -7.99 16.05
N LEU A 163 2.57 -6.77 16.23
CA LEU A 163 1.19 -6.38 15.90
C LEU A 163 0.96 -6.41 14.38
N THR A 164 1.86 -5.80 13.62
CA THR A 164 1.81 -5.78 12.15
C THR A 164 1.80 -7.19 11.56
N GLU A 165 2.58 -8.12 12.12
CA GLU A 165 2.60 -9.52 11.68
C GLU A 165 1.24 -10.23 11.91
N ARG A 166 0.59 -9.99 13.04
CA ARG A 166 -0.75 -10.54 13.30
C ARG A 166 -1.81 -9.91 12.40
N TRP A 167 -1.70 -8.61 12.12
CA TRP A 167 -2.56 -7.93 11.16
C TRP A 167 -2.34 -8.43 9.73
N LEU A 168 -1.08 -8.69 9.36
CA LEU A 168 -0.73 -9.26 8.06
C LEU A 168 -1.42 -10.60 7.81
N ALA A 169 -1.39 -11.50 8.80
CA ALA A 169 -2.09 -12.78 8.71
C ALA A 169 -3.61 -12.59 8.45
N ARG A 170 -4.24 -11.63 9.13
CA ARG A 170 -5.66 -11.28 8.94
C ARG A 170 -5.93 -10.64 7.57
N CYS A 171 -5.01 -9.79 7.07
CA CYS A 171 -5.08 -9.24 5.73
C CYS A 171 -5.10 -10.35 4.67
N PHE A 172 -4.16 -11.30 4.75
CA PHE A 172 -4.09 -12.40 3.80
C PHE A 172 -5.30 -13.34 3.90
N ASP A 173 -5.77 -13.66 5.11
CA ASP A 173 -7.01 -14.43 5.29
C ASP A 173 -8.21 -13.73 4.61
N ARG A 174 -8.37 -12.42 4.83
CA ARG A 174 -9.44 -11.66 4.17
C ARG A 174 -9.26 -11.55 2.67
N TYR A 175 -8.03 -11.35 2.21
CA TYR A 175 -7.70 -11.30 0.78
C TYR A 175 -8.11 -12.58 0.05
N HIS A 176 -7.81 -13.75 0.62
CA HIS A 176 -8.17 -15.04 0.02
C HIS A 176 -9.67 -15.35 0.06
N ARG A 177 -10.42 -14.73 0.99
CA ARG A 177 -11.89 -14.88 1.08
C ARG A 177 -12.66 -13.87 0.24
N THR A 178 -11.99 -12.90 -0.36
CA THR A 178 -12.60 -11.86 -1.18
C THR A 178 -12.10 -11.93 -2.62
N GLN A 179 -12.86 -11.36 -3.55
CA GLN A 179 -12.51 -11.31 -4.97
C GLN A 179 -12.38 -9.88 -5.44
N PRO A 180 -11.53 -9.60 -6.46
CA PRO A 180 -11.50 -8.33 -7.15
C PRO A 180 -12.88 -7.96 -7.69
N LYS A 181 -13.28 -6.68 -7.56
CA LYS A 181 -14.62 -6.23 -7.96
C LYS A 181 -14.73 -5.88 -9.45
N TYR A 182 -13.63 -5.54 -10.11
CA TYR A 182 -13.67 -4.91 -11.45
C TYR A 182 -13.05 -5.76 -12.56
N GLY A 183 -12.87 -7.06 -12.32
CA GLY A 183 -12.48 -8.03 -13.34
C GLY A 183 -10.99 -8.06 -13.68
N HIS A 184 -10.13 -7.36 -12.93
CA HIS A 184 -8.68 -7.44 -13.01
C HIS A 184 -8.07 -7.99 -11.73
N TYR A 185 -6.86 -8.53 -11.82
CA TYR A 185 -6.13 -9.05 -10.66
C TYR A 185 -5.62 -7.91 -9.78
N GLN A 186 -5.72 -8.10 -8.48
CA GLN A 186 -5.15 -7.20 -7.47
C GLN A 186 -4.16 -7.99 -6.60
N ALA A 187 -2.88 -7.62 -6.65
CA ALA A 187 -1.84 -8.20 -5.81
C ALA A 187 -1.85 -7.59 -4.41
N LEU A 188 -1.66 -8.40 -3.36
CA LEU A 188 -1.46 -7.92 -2.00
C LEU A 188 0.01 -8.00 -1.62
N PHE A 189 0.63 -6.85 -1.32
CA PHE A 189 2.04 -6.75 -0.93
C PHE A 189 2.15 -6.60 0.58
N PRO A 190 2.82 -7.53 1.28
CA PRO A 190 3.24 -7.33 2.66
C PRO A 190 4.40 -6.35 2.75
N ILE A 191 4.58 -5.76 3.94
CA ILE A 191 5.56 -4.72 4.20
C ILE A 191 6.58 -5.23 5.22
N VAL A 192 7.87 -5.13 4.90
CA VAL A 192 8.98 -5.38 5.83
C VAL A 192 9.11 -4.17 6.73
N GLN A 193 8.76 -4.32 8.01
CA GLN A 193 8.87 -3.30 9.06
C GLN A 193 10.03 -3.63 10.02
N GLY A 194 10.17 -2.90 11.15
CA GLY A 194 11.20 -3.12 12.16
C GLY A 194 12.09 -1.92 12.42
N CYS A 195 11.63 -0.72 12.05
CA CYS A 195 12.37 0.55 12.17
C CYS A 195 13.77 0.44 11.55
N THR A 196 14.78 0.94 12.27
CA THR A 196 16.19 0.87 11.85
C THR A 196 16.96 -0.31 12.50
N TYR A 197 16.25 -1.28 13.13
CA TYR A 197 16.88 -2.40 13.82
C TYR A 197 17.10 -3.58 12.88
N PRO A 198 18.37 -3.95 12.55
CA PRO A 198 18.65 -4.96 11.54
C PRO A 198 18.07 -6.34 11.86
N ASP A 199 18.07 -6.73 13.13
CA ASP A 199 17.52 -8.02 13.59
C ASP A 199 15.99 -8.08 13.41
N LEU A 200 15.27 -7.02 13.74
CA LEU A 200 13.82 -6.93 13.53
C LEU A 200 13.48 -6.93 12.04
N ARG A 201 14.25 -6.21 11.22
CA ARG A 201 14.06 -6.18 9.77
C ARG A 201 14.33 -7.52 9.11
N ALA A 202 15.39 -8.24 9.55
CA ALA A 202 15.68 -9.59 9.07
C ALA A 202 14.52 -10.54 9.41
N HIS A 203 14.05 -10.52 10.66
CA HIS A 203 12.89 -11.30 11.09
C HIS A 203 11.63 -10.97 10.28
N ALA A 204 11.32 -9.68 10.07
CA ALA A 204 10.19 -9.25 9.25
C ALA A 204 10.31 -9.75 7.80
N ALA A 205 11.52 -9.66 7.20
CA ALA A 205 11.77 -10.12 5.84
C ALA A 205 11.58 -11.65 5.69
N GLU A 206 11.96 -12.44 6.71
CA GLU A 206 11.70 -13.88 6.74
C GLU A 206 10.18 -14.16 6.91
N ASN A 207 9.52 -13.43 7.81
CA ASN A 207 8.10 -13.61 8.07
C ASN A 207 7.24 -13.34 6.84
N VAL A 208 7.46 -12.25 6.11
CA VAL A 208 6.62 -11.91 4.95
C VAL A 208 6.73 -12.91 3.80
N GLN A 209 7.86 -13.61 3.66
CA GLN A 209 8.08 -14.57 2.57
C GLN A 209 7.13 -15.78 2.64
N GLN A 210 6.67 -16.19 3.84
CA GLN A 210 5.77 -17.32 4.00
C GLN A 210 4.41 -17.15 3.28
N TYR A 211 4.03 -15.92 2.95
CA TYR A 211 2.75 -15.65 2.27
C TYR A 211 2.81 -15.85 0.75
N GLY A 212 3.99 -16.01 0.16
CA GLY A 212 4.13 -16.22 -1.28
C GLY A 212 3.54 -15.10 -2.13
N ALA A 213 3.66 -13.84 -1.64
CA ALA A 213 3.11 -12.68 -2.31
C ALA A 213 3.82 -12.38 -3.64
N ASP A 214 3.11 -11.71 -4.57
CA ASP A 214 3.68 -11.28 -5.86
C ASP A 214 4.82 -10.26 -5.73
N GLY A 215 4.85 -9.52 -4.61
CA GLY A 215 5.89 -8.54 -4.32
C GLY A 215 5.88 -8.13 -2.85
N TYR A 216 6.88 -7.37 -2.46
CA TYR A 216 7.12 -6.96 -1.08
C TYR A 216 7.50 -5.50 -1.02
N ALA A 217 7.03 -4.79 0.00
CA ALA A 217 7.46 -3.44 0.28
C ALA A 217 8.48 -3.38 1.41
N ILE A 218 9.30 -2.34 1.40
CA ILE A 218 10.25 -2.02 2.46
C ILE A 218 9.76 -0.73 3.12
N GLY A 219 9.23 -0.84 4.33
CA GLY A 219 8.68 0.27 5.09
C GLY A 219 9.67 0.97 6.01
N GLU A 220 9.21 2.03 6.65
CA GLU A 220 9.85 2.80 7.75
C GLU A 220 11.15 3.54 7.42
N LEU A 221 11.82 3.27 6.31
CA LEU A 221 13.13 3.90 5.99
C LEU A 221 12.99 5.36 5.51
N ALA A 222 11.80 5.82 5.14
CA ALA A 222 11.54 7.17 4.68
C ALA A 222 10.75 8.03 5.71
N VAL A 223 10.55 7.51 6.91
CA VAL A 223 9.88 8.20 8.03
C VAL A 223 10.91 8.51 9.11
N GLY A 224 11.58 9.63 8.96
CA GLY A 224 12.54 10.17 9.92
C GLY A 224 11.95 11.27 10.77
#